data_263ddf6781f53adf0182d36db1b986b6
#
_entry.id   263ddf6781f53adf0182d36db1b986b6
#
_cell.length_a   1.000
_cell.length_b   1.000
_cell.length_c   1.000
_cell.angle_alpha   90.00
_cell.angle_beta   90.00
_cell.angle_gamma   90.00
#
_symmetry.space_group_name_H-M   'P 1'
#
loop_
_entity.id
_entity.type
_entity.pdbx_description
1 polymer ?
#
loop_
_entity_poly.entity_id
_entity_poly.type
_entity_poly.pdbx_seq_one_letter_code
_entity_poly.pdbx_strand_id
1 'polypeptide(L)'
;GVGASDMVLSILEMTSEILEAAIIGKANCGIPVVKGKETIYSGTPELMAEYTSLAINAGAKIIGGCCGTAPEHISHMRSAIDNHVASNRPSMEQVIEKLGTLASPPAKEGAKGLRGKRNRGSR
;
A
#
# COMPACT_ATOMS: atom_id res chain seq x y z
N GLY A 1 7.33 5.82 3.02
CA GLY A 1 6.29 4.91 2.56
C GLY A 1 6.26 4.79 1.05
N VAL A 2 5.47 3.86 0.58
CA VAL A 2 5.22 3.66 -0.85
C VAL A 2 3.81 4.16 -1.21
N GLY A 3 3.51 4.31 -2.50
CA GLY A 3 2.19 4.68 -2.98
C GLY A 3 1.12 3.64 -2.67
N ALA A 4 -0.14 4.00 -2.86
CA ALA A 4 -1.28 3.15 -2.50
C ALA A 4 -1.29 1.81 -3.25
N SER A 5 -1.06 1.82 -4.56
CA SER A 5 -1.01 0.61 -5.38
C SER A 5 0.12 -0.35 -4.99
N ASP A 6 1.33 0.20 -4.78
CA ASP A 6 2.49 -0.60 -4.32
C ASP A 6 2.26 -1.18 -2.92
N MET A 7 1.57 -0.45 -2.05
CA MET A 7 1.23 -0.93 -0.71
C MET A 7 0.26 -2.12 -0.79
N VAL A 8 -0.79 -2.03 -1.60
CA VAL A 8 -1.73 -3.16 -1.76
C VAL A 8 -1.03 -4.38 -2.34
N LEU A 9 -0.14 -4.20 -3.31
CA LEU A 9 0.66 -5.29 -3.86
C LEU A 9 1.51 -5.96 -2.76
N SER A 10 2.19 -5.16 -1.93
CA SER A 10 2.99 -5.68 -0.82
C SER A 10 2.13 -6.45 0.19
N ILE A 11 0.93 -5.97 0.49
CA ILE A 11 -0.02 -6.68 1.36
C ILE A 11 -0.42 -8.02 0.73
N LEU A 12 -0.71 -8.05 -0.56
CA LEU A 12 -1.05 -9.28 -1.29
C LEU A 12 0.07 -10.31 -1.23
N GLU A 13 1.31 -9.88 -1.41
CA GLU A 13 2.48 -10.75 -1.32
C GLU A 13 2.68 -11.28 0.10
N MET A 14 2.59 -10.42 1.11
CA MET A 14 2.74 -10.82 2.52
C MET A 14 1.64 -11.77 2.97
N THR A 15 0.40 -11.51 2.62
CA THR A 15 -0.75 -12.33 3.06
C THR A 15 -0.80 -13.68 2.36
N SER A 16 -0.07 -13.90 1.28
CA SER A 16 0.09 -15.23 0.68
C SER A 16 0.98 -16.15 1.50
N GLU A 17 1.85 -15.59 2.34
CA GLU A 17 2.85 -16.33 3.10
C GLU A 17 2.61 -16.28 4.62
N ILE A 18 2.04 -15.19 5.12
CA ILE A 18 1.87 -14.94 6.56
C ILE A 18 0.37 -14.87 6.89
N LEU A 19 -0.18 -15.94 7.44
CA LEU A 19 -1.61 -16.05 7.75
C LEU A 19 -1.98 -15.64 9.18
N GLU A 20 -1.05 -15.69 10.11
CA GLU A 20 -1.33 -15.52 11.55
C GLU A 20 -1.02 -14.13 12.09
N ALA A 21 -0.15 -13.39 11.42
CA ALA A 21 0.21 -12.04 11.85
C ALA A 21 -0.80 -10.99 11.36
N ALA A 22 -1.05 -9.98 12.18
CA ALA A 22 -1.80 -8.81 11.76
C ALA A 22 -0.92 -7.94 10.83
N ILE A 23 -1.40 -7.70 9.62
CA ILE A 23 -0.70 -6.90 8.63
C ILE A 23 -1.21 -5.47 8.68
N ILE A 24 -0.28 -4.53 8.77
CA ILE A 24 -0.54 -3.09 8.80
C ILE A 24 -0.19 -2.50 7.43
N GLY A 25 -1.15 -1.86 6.78
CA GLY A 25 -0.95 -1.11 5.55
C GLY A 25 -0.94 0.39 5.81
N LYS A 26 0.16 1.08 5.49
CA LYS A 26 0.31 2.54 5.63
C LYS A 26 0.88 3.12 4.34
N ALA A 27 0.02 3.56 3.45
CA ALA A 27 0.41 4.12 2.16
C ALA A 27 0.63 5.63 2.22
N ASN A 28 1.50 6.14 1.36
CA ASN A 28 1.57 7.56 1.06
C ASN A 28 0.29 8.01 0.31
N CYS A 29 -0.08 9.26 0.53
CA CYS A 29 -1.22 9.88 -0.14
C CYS A 29 -0.82 10.33 -1.56
N GLY A 30 -0.65 9.37 -2.46
CA GLY A 30 -0.20 9.61 -3.83
C GLY A 30 1.32 9.74 -3.98
N ILE A 31 1.73 10.13 -5.17
CA ILE A 31 3.14 10.34 -5.52
C ILE A 31 3.51 11.80 -5.23
N PRO A 32 4.58 12.05 -4.47
CA PRO A 32 5.02 13.42 -4.22
C PRO A 32 5.54 14.07 -5.51
N VAL A 33 5.07 15.28 -5.77
CA VAL A 33 5.57 16.13 -6.85
C VAL A 33 6.17 17.39 -6.23
N VAL A 34 7.40 17.71 -6.59
CA VAL A 34 8.06 18.93 -6.13
C VAL A 34 7.71 20.07 -7.10
N LYS A 35 7.05 21.10 -6.58
CA LYS A 35 6.80 22.37 -7.29
C LYS A 35 7.46 23.50 -6.52
N GLY A 36 8.59 24.01 -7.04
CA GLY A 36 9.38 25.02 -6.37
C GLY A 36 9.96 24.52 -5.06
N LYS A 37 9.55 25.12 -3.92
CA LYS A 37 9.96 24.70 -2.56
C LYS A 37 8.94 23.80 -1.86
N GLU A 38 7.81 23.49 -2.52
CA GLU A 38 6.72 22.70 -1.94
C GLU A 38 6.69 21.29 -2.50
N THR A 39 6.37 20.34 -1.62
CA THR A 39 6.07 18.96 -2.00
C THR A 39 4.56 18.77 -1.96
N ILE A 40 3.97 18.45 -3.11
CA ILE A 40 2.53 18.24 -3.26
C ILE A 40 2.27 16.75 -3.47
N TYR A 41 1.30 16.22 -2.73
CA TYR A 41 0.83 14.84 -2.87
C TYR A 41 -0.47 14.80 -3.67
N SER A 42 -0.54 13.93 -4.66
CA SER A 42 -1.67 13.83 -5.59
C SER A 42 -2.84 13.00 -5.08
N GLY A 43 -2.69 12.31 -3.96
CA GLY A 43 -3.72 11.43 -3.42
C GLY A 43 -4.89 12.23 -2.84
N THR A 44 -6.10 11.94 -3.33
CA THR A 44 -7.33 12.51 -2.83
C THR A 44 -7.88 11.68 -1.65
N PRO A 45 -8.79 12.24 -0.81
CA PRO A 45 -9.50 11.47 0.20
C PRO A 45 -10.23 10.25 -0.39
N GLU A 46 -10.81 10.40 -1.58
CA GLU A 46 -11.50 9.32 -2.30
C GLU A 46 -10.55 8.20 -2.71
N LEU A 47 -9.35 8.54 -3.17
CA LEU A 47 -8.32 7.56 -3.50
C LEU A 47 -7.90 6.76 -2.26
N MET A 48 -7.74 7.42 -1.13
CA MET A 48 -7.38 6.76 0.13
C MET A 48 -8.52 5.89 0.68
N ALA A 49 -9.76 6.25 0.44
CA ALA A 49 -10.92 5.41 0.73
C ALA A 49 -10.92 4.14 -0.13
N GLU A 50 -10.65 4.27 -1.42
CA GLU A 50 -10.54 3.13 -2.35
C GLU A 50 -9.36 2.22 -1.98
N TYR A 51 -8.21 2.80 -1.66
CA TYR A 51 -7.07 2.08 -1.12
C TYR A 51 -7.44 1.26 0.13
N THR A 52 -8.18 1.87 1.04
CA THR A 52 -8.61 1.21 2.29
C THR A 52 -9.41 -0.06 1.99
N SER A 53 -10.40 0.02 1.11
CA SER A 53 -11.22 -1.12 0.72
C SER A 53 -10.40 -2.24 0.07
N LEU A 54 -9.51 -1.90 -0.84
CA LEU A 54 -8.64 -2.87 -1.51
C LEU A 54 -7.63 -3.51 -0.55
N ALA A 55 -7.06 -2.73 0.37
CA ALA A 55 -6.12 -3.23 1.36
C ALA A 55 -6.78 -4.21 2.34
N ILE A 56 -8.02 -3.94 2.77
CA ILE A 56 -8.80 -4.87 3.60
C ILE A 56 -9.05 -6.19 2.83
N ASN A 57 -9.49 -6.10 1.59
CA ASN A 57 -9.74 -7.27 0.74
C ASN A 57 -8.45 -8.06 0.46
N ALA A 58 -7.30 -7.39 0.46
CA ALA A 58 -5.98 -8.02 0.34
C ALA A 58 -5.52 -8.73 1.62
N GLY A 59 -6.11 -8.42 2.76
CA GLY A 59 -5.84 -9.06 4.04
C GLY A 59 -5.24 -8.16 5.12
N ALA A 60 -5.13 -6.86 4.91
CA ALA A 60 -4.70 -5.94 5.96
C ALA A 60 -5.72 -5.86 7.10
N LYS A 61 -5.22 -5.79 8.32
CA LYS A 61 -6.02 -5.68 9.55
C LYS A 61 -6.03 -4.28 10.13
N ILE A 62 -4.97 -3.53 9.90
CA ILE A 62 -4.78 -2.16 10.35
C ILE A 62 -4.42 -1.32 9.14
N ILE A 63 -5.13 -0.23 8.94
CA ILE A 63 -4.96 0.66 7.79
C ILE A 63 -4.67 2.06 8.28
N GLY A 64 -3.71 2.68 7.66
CA GLY A 64 -3.36 4.07 7.93
C GLY A 64 -2.80 4.76 6.70
N GLY A 65 -2.49 6.02 6.88
CA GLY A 65 -1.76 6.81 5.91
C GLY A 65 -0.32 7.08 6.35
N CYS A 66 0.45 7.66 5.46
CA CYS A 66 1.81 8.12 5.70
C CYS A 66 1.95 9.55 5.17
N CYS A 67 2.99 9.82 4.40
CA CYS A 67 3.26 11.17 3.89
C CYS A 67 2.10 11.70 3.03
N GLY A 68 1.76 12.96 3.20
CA GLY A 68 0.67 13.64 2.49
C GLY A 68 -0.73 13.36 3.05
N THR A 69 -0.86 12.52 4.05
CA THR A 69 -2.15 12.19 4.67
C THR A 69 -2.56 13.27 5.65
N ALA A 70 -3.76 13.82 5.46
CA ALA A 70 -4.38 14.81 6.32
C ALA A 70 -5.61 14.22 7.04
N PRO A 71 -6.17 14.91 8.05
CA PRO A 71 -7.36 14.43 8.76
C PRO A 71 -8.55 14.11 7.85
N GLU A 72 -8.73 14.85 6.77
CA GLU A 72 -9.77 14.59 5.77
C GLU A 72 -9.62 13.23 5.08
N HIS A 73 -8.40 12.84 4.75
CA HIS A 73 -8.10 11.51 4.21
C HIS A 73 -8.48 10.43 5.21
N ILE A 74 -8.11 10.59 6.47
CA ILE A 74 -8.42 9.63 7.54
C ILE A 74 -9.93 9.51 7.75
N SER A 75 -10.67 10.61 7.67
CA SER A 75 -12.13 10.60 7.76
C SER A 75 -12.77 9.75 6.66
N HIS A 76 -12.32 9.91 5.43
CA HIS A 76 -12.79 9.10 4.29
C HIS A 76 -12.39 7.62 4.43
N MET A 77 -11.18 7.35 4.89
CA MET A 77 -10.72 5.99 5.17
C MET A 77 -11.55 5.33 6.26
N ARG A 78 -11.88 6.05 7.33
CA ARG A 78 -12.77 5.55 8.40
C ARG A 78 -14.15 5.21 7.88
N SER A 79 -14.74 6.09 7.08
CA SER A 79 -16.02 5.83 6.44
C SER A 79 -15.98 4.61 5.52
N ALA A 80 -14.88 4.42 4.80
CA ALA A 80 -14.68 3.23 3.97
C ALA A 80 -14.61 1.94 4.79
N ILE A 81 -13.99 1.96 5.97
CA ILE A 81 -13.97 0.83 6.88
C ILE A 81 -15.38 0.51 7.40
N ASP A 82 -16.12 1.53 7.84
CA ASP A 82 -17.46 1.37 8.42
C ASP A 82 -18.48 0.85 7.40
N ASN A 83 -18.34 1.21 6.15
CA ASN A 83 -19.22 0.79 5.05
C ASN A 83 -18.64 -0.35 4.20
N HIS A 84 -17.53 -0.94 4.64
CA HIS A 84 -16.87 -1.98 3.86
C HIS A 84 -17.72 -3.24 3.74
N VAL A 85 -17.89 -3.69 2.50
CA VAL A 85 -18.48 -5.00 2.19
C VAL A 85 -17.35 -5.92 1.74
N ALA A 86 -17.20 -7.04 2.44
CA ALA A 86 -16.18 -8.02 2.10
C ALA A 86 -16.32 -8.49 0.64
N SER A 87 -15.23 -8.49 -0.07
CA SER A 87 -15.14 -8.90 -1.47
C SER A 87 -13.95 -9.82 -1.69
N ASN A 88 -13.83 -10.35 -2.90
CA ASN A 88 -12.73 -11.21 -3.27
C ASN A 88 -11.39 -10.48 -3.17
N ARG A 89 -10.33 -11.26 -2.94
CA ARG A 89 -8.96 -10.77 -2.99
C ARG A 89 -8.71 -10.04 -4.32
N PRO A 90 -8.26 -8.77 -4.31
CA PRO A 90 -8.06 -8.01 -5.53
C PRO A 90 -6.92 -8.58 -6.37
N SER A 91 -7.07 -8.52 -7.69
CA SER A 91 -5.99 -8.78 -8.63
C SER A 91 -5.12 -7.53 -8.80
N MET A 92 -3.89 -7.71 -9.28
CA MET A 92 -3.01 -6.59 -9.59
C MET A 92 -3.63 -5.63 -10.60
N GLU A 93 -4.37 -6.14 -11.58
CA GLU A 93 -5.05 -5.34 -12.59
C GLU A 93 -6.12 -4.43 -11.96
N GLN A 94 -6.91 -4.94 -11.03
CA GLN A 94 -7.89 -4.14 -10.28
C GLN A 94 -7.23 -3.06 -9.42
N VAL A 95 -6.10 -3.37 -8.81
CA VAL A 95 -5.34 -2.40 -8.02
C VAL A 95 -4.84 -1.26 -8.90
N ILE A 96 -4.26 -1.57 -10.06
CA ILE A 96 -3.75 -0.57 -11.01
C ILE A 96 -4.90 0.29 -11.58
N GLU A 97 -6.01 -0.34 -11.92
CA GLU A 97 -7.19 0.36 -12.45
C GLU A 97 -7.75 1.39 -11.46
N LYS A 98 -7.82 1.03 -10.19
CA LYS A 98 -8.45 1.86 -9.15
C LYS A 98 -7.50 2.84 -8.48
N LEU A 99 -6.25 2.48 -8.31
CA LEU A 99 -5.26 3.27 -7.55
C LEU A 99 -4.15 3.87 -8.40
N GLY A 100 -4.07 3.50 -9.66
CA GLY A 100 -3.02 3.96 -10.57
C GLY A 100 -1.85 2.97 -10.69
N THR A 101 -0.92 3.31 -11.58
CA THR A 101 0.23 2.47 -11.90
C THR A 101 1.17 2.29 -10.72
N LEU A 102 1.84 1.15 -10.67
CA LEU A 102 2.88 0.87 -9.69
C LEU A 102 4.11 1.75 -9.92
N ALA A 103 4.65 2.32 -8.86
CA ALA A 103 5.93 3.02 -8.90
C ALA A 103 7.10 2.04 -8.94
N SER A 104 6.93 0.87 -8.30
CA SER A 104 7.91 -0.21 -8.30
C SER A 104 7.32 -1.41 -9.06
N PRO A 105 7.85 -1.74 -10.25
CA PRO A 105 7.37 -2.91 -10.97
C PRO A 105 7.59 -4.18 -10.13
N PRO A 106 6.67 -5.16 -10.20
CA PRO A 106 6.84 -6.42 -9.50
C PRO A 106 8.16 -7.09 -9.91
N ALA A 107 8.85 -7.69 -8.94
CA ALA A 107 10.04 -8.46 -9.23
C ALA A 107 9.71 -9.53 -10.28
N LYS A 108 10.49 -9.56 -11.36
CA LYS A 108 10.33 -10.62 -12.37
C LYS A 108 10.48 -11.97 -11.67
N GLU A 109 9.53 -12.87 -11.88
CA GLU A 109 9.65 -14.25 -11.43
C GLU A 109 11.01 -14.79 -11.89
N GLY A 110 11.85 -15.15 -10.93
CA GLY A 110 13.21 -15.66 -11.19
C GLY A 110 14.33 -14.95 -10.46
N ALA A 111 14.14 -13.75 -9.97
CA ALA A 111 15.11 -13.11 -9.09
C ALA A 111 14.89 -13.56 -7.63
N LYS A 112 15.16 -14.82 -7.35
CA LYS A 112 15.52 -15.23 -5.97
C LYS A 112 16.81 -14.49 -5.65
N GLY A 113 16.67 -13.28 -5.13
CA GLY A 113 17.80 -12.50 -4.66
C GLY A 113 18.57 -13.32 -3.67
N LEU A 114 19.78 -13.66 -4.05
CA LEU A 114 20.82 -14.08 -3.13
C LEU A 114 20.88 -13.00 -2.04
N ARG A 115 20.21 -13.26 -0.92
CA ARG A 115 20.48 -12.53 0.31
C ARG A 115 21.95 -12.78 0.61
N GLY A 116 22.77 -11.80 0.22
CA GLY A 116 24.17 -11.81 0.58
C GLY A 116 24.25 -12.04 2.08
N LYS A 117 24.86 -13.16 2.47
CA LYS A 117 25.24 -13.43 3.86
C LYS A 117 26.03 -12.20 4.32
N ARG A 118 25.38 -11.34 5.10
CA ARG A 118 26.11 -10.32 5.84
C ARG A 118 27.04 -11.06 6.78
N ASN A 119 28.28 -11.17 6.35
CA ASN A 119 29.35 -11.65 7.19
C ASN A 119 29.49 -10.64 8.33
N ARG A 120 28.87 -10.93 9.49
CA ARG A 120 29.22 -10.25 10.71
C ARG A 120 30.62 -10.72 11.05
N GLY A 121 31.59 -9.91 10.67
CA GLY A 121 32.94 -10.11 11.15
C GLY A 121 32.89 -10.17 12.68
N SER A 122 33.17 -11.34 13.22
CA SER A 122 33.47 -11.48 14.63
C SER A 122 34.77 -10.72 14.91
N ARG A 123 34.72 -9.79 15.84
CA ARG A 123 35.92 -9.30 16.49
C ARG A 123 36.38 -10.31 17.51
#